data_9a29393cea35f3fbc9baddccf97e1f92
#
_entry.id   9a29393cea35f3fbc9baddccf97e1f92
#
_cell.length_a   1.000
_cell.length_b   1.000
_cell.length_c   1.000
_cell.angle_alpha   90.00
_cell.angle_beta   90.00
_cell.angle_gamma   90.00
#
_symmetry.space_group_name_H-M   'P 1'
#
loop_
_entity.id
_entity.type
_entity.pdbx_description
1 polymer ?
#
loop_
_entity_poly.entity_id
_entity_poly.type
_entity_poly.pdbx_seq_one_letter_code
_entity_poly.pdbx_strand_id
1 'polypeptide(L)'
;MAGPGHTTHMIQMQTQYPMANNDITLRQAQQMVDEWINRYGVRYFSELTNMAVLTEEVGELARIMARKYGDQSFKPGEATDPDDEMADILWVLLCLANQTGVDLTEALHRNIEKKTQRDGQRHLDNPKLKGGL
;
A
#
# COMPACT_ATOMS: atom_id res chain seq x y z
N MET A 1 0.82 -9.23 -29.00
CA MET A 1 1.77 -10.29 -28.63
C MET A 1 2.54 -9.83 -27.40
N ALA A 2 2.26 -10.40 -26.24
CA ALA A 2 3.08 -10.17 -25.06
C ALA A 2 4.39 -10.94 -25.26
N GLY A 3 5.51 -10.23 -25.35
CA GLY A 3 6.82 -10.84 -25.51
C GLY A 3 7.24 -11.63 -24.26
N PRO A 4 8.08 -12.65 -24.39
CA PRO A 4 8.48 -13.55 -23.30
C PRO A 4 9.35 -12.90 -22.20
N GLY A 5 9.59 -11.60 -22.27
CA GLY A 5 10.48 -10.89 -21.34
C GLY A 5 9.88 -10.54 -19.97
N HIS A 6 8.55 -10.43 -19.86
CA HIS A 6 7.93 -9.97 -18.62
C HIS A 6 7.94 -11.00 -17.49
N THR A 7 7.66 -12.26 -17.85
CA THR A 7 7.59 -13.36 -16.88
C THR A 7 8.96 -13.70 -16.29
N THR A 8 9.99 -13.70 -17.13
CA THR A 8 11.37 -14.03 -16.72
C THR A 8 11.93 -12.99 -15.75
N HIS A 9 11.57 -11.71 -15.94
CA HIS A 9 12.10 -10.65 -15.07
C HIS A 9 11.41 -10.61 -13.71
N MET A 10 10.11 -10.83 -13.65
CA MET A 10 9.39 -10.96 -12.36
C MET A 10 9.92 -12.14 -11.54
N ILE A 11 10.26 -13.25 -12.22
CA ILE A 11 10.91 -14.41 -11.57
C ILE A 11 12.30 -14.03 -11.03
N GLN A 12 13.06 -13.21 -11.77
CA GLN A 12 14.37 -12.75 -11.30
C GLN A 12 14.26 -11.77 -10.13
N MET A 13 13.24 -10.89 -10.09
CA MET A 13 12.99 -10.02 -8.95
C MET A 13 12.61 -10.83 -7.70
N GLN A 14 11.82 -11.89 -7.86
CA GLN A 14 11.46 -12.77 -6.76
C GLN A 14 12.65 -13.56 -6.22
N THR A 15 13.60 -13.94 -7.08
CA THR A 15 14.83 -14.64 -6.65
C THR A 15 15.86 -13.73 -5.99
N GLN A 16 15.78 -12.42 -6.24
CA GLN A 16 16.68 -11.44 -5.62
C GLN A 16 16.37 -11.23 -4.12
N TYR A 17 15.13 -11.54 -3.70
CA TYR A 17 14.68 -11.41 -2.32
C TYR A 17 14.15 -12.76 -1.82
N PRO A 18 15.04 -13.76 -1.63
CA PRO A 18 14.60 -15.08 -1.20
C PRO A 18 14.12 -15.01 0.25
N MET A 19 12.82 -15.02 0.41
CA MET A 19 12.15 -15.14 1.70
C MET A 19 11.52 -16.53 1.80
N ALA A 20 11.56 -17.14 2.99
CA ALA A 20 11.12 -18.52 3.21
C ALA A 20 9.64 -18.75 2.82
N ASN A 21 8.78 -17.72 2.78
CA ASN A 21 7.34 -17.80 2.51
C ASN A 21 6.83 -16.69 1.58
N ASN A 22 7.63 -16.20 0.63
CA ASN A 22 7.30 -15.03 -0.19
C ASN A 22 7.03 -13.75 0.62
N ASP A 23 7.47 -13.70 1.86
CA ASP A 23 7.33 -12.52 2.68
C ASP A 23 8.16 -11.36 2.14
N ILE A 24 7.63 -10.16 2.25
CA ILE A 24 8.29 -8.95 1.81
C ILE A 24 8.32 -7.98 3.00
N THR A 25 9.52 -7.51 3.36
CA THR A 25 9.65 -6.42 4.32
C THR A 25 9.26 -5.09 3.68
N LEU A 26 8.92 -4.08 4.47
CA LEU A 26 8.67 -2.73 3.94
C LEU A 26 9.87 -2.19 3.17
N ARG A 27 11.07 -2.43 3.67
CA ARG A 27 12.30 -1.99 3.03
C ARG A 27 12.51 -2.67 1.67
N GLN A 28 12.23 -3.96 1.58
CA GLN A 28 12.22 -4.70 0.32
C GLN A 28 11.15 -4.19 -0.63
N ALA A 29 9.94 -3.90 -0.12
CA ALA A 29 8.86 -3.34 -0.95
C ALA A 29 9.26 -1.99 -1.56
N GLN A 30 9.87 -1.08 -0.78
CA GLN A 30 10.39 0.17 -1.29
C GLN A 30 11.42 -0.04 -2.39
N GLN A 31 12.33 -0.98 -2.21
CA GLN A 31 13.35 -1.31 -3.20
C GLN A 31 12.75 -1.94 -4.47
N MET A 32 11.80 -2.84 -4.34
CA MET A 32 11.11 -3.46 -5.48
C MET A 32 10.36 -2.43 -6.33
N VAL A 33 9.69 -1.49 -5.68
CA VAL A 33 9.00 -0.39 -6.39
C VAL A 33 10.00 0.49 -7.13
N ASP A 34 11.09 0.86 -6.49
CA ASP A 34 12.15 1.68 -7.12
C ASP A 34 12.75 0.99 -8.35
N GLU A 35 13.07 -0.28 -8.24
CA GLU A 35 13.59 -1.07 -9.36
C GLU A 35 12.58 -1.16 -10.51
N TRP A 36 11.31 -1.37 -10.19
CA TRP A 36 10.25 -1.43 -11.19
C TRP A 36 10.09 -0.10 -11.93
N ILE A 37 10.05 1.00 -11.20
CA ILE A 37 9.93 2.35 -11.79
C ILE A 37 11.11 2.63 -12.73
N ASN A 38 12.33 2.37 -12.27
CA ASN A 38 13.53 2.61 -13.07
C ASN A 38 13.61 1.72 -14.31
N ARG A 39 13.04 0.53 -14.24
CA ARG A 39 13.09 -0.44 -15.34
C ARG A 39 11.94 -0.30 -16.33
N TYR A 40 10.71 -0.12 -15.86
CA TYR A 40 9.50 -0.13 -16.68
C TYR A 40 8.78 1.21 -16.73
N GLY A 41 8.80 1.97 -15.64
CA GLY A 41 8.12 3.24 -15.52
C GLY A 41 8.87 4.43 -16.10
N VAL A 42 10.11 4.23 -16.52
CA VAL A 42 11.05 5.25 -17.01
C VAL A 42 11.52 6.17 -15.86
N ARG A 43 10.62 6.81 -15.16
CA ARG A 43 10.87 7.64 -13.97
C ARG A 43 9.63 7.73 -13.11
N TYR A 44 9.80 8.19 -11.88
CA TYR A 44 8.66 8.59 -11.04
C TYR A 44 7.91 9.77 -11.67
N PHE A 45 6.61 9.80 -11.51
CA PHE A 45 5.86 11.05 -11.63
C PHE A 45 6.34 12.04 -10.57
N SER A 46 6.06 13.34 -10.74
CA SER A 46 6.38 14.30 -9.67
C SER A 46 5.66 13.91 -8.37
N GLU A 47 6.20 14.34 -7.24
CA GLU A 47 5.64 14.08 -5.91
C GLU A 47 4.19 14.58 -5.82
N LEU A 48 3.93 15.76 -6.41
CA LEU A 48 2.58 16.32 -6.42
C LEU A 48 1.62 15.49 -7.27
N THR A 49 2.06 15.01 -8.42
CA THR A 49 1.25 14.10 -9.26
C THR A 49 0.99 12.78 -8.53
N ASN A 50 2.00 12.18 -7.90
CA ASN A 50 1.82 10.97 -7.13
C ASN A 50 0.88 11.18 -5.93
N MET A 51 0.90 12.34 -5.30
CA MET A 51 -0.05 12.67 -4.25
C MET A 51 -1.49 12.71 -4.78
N ALA A 52 -1.70 13.29 -5.96
CA ALA A 52 -3.01 13.29 -6.61
C ALA A 52 -3.46 11.86 -6.97
N VAL A 53 -2.57 11.03 -7.49
CA VAL A 53 -2.85 9.61 -7.79
C VAL A 53 -3.21 8.86 -6.51
N LEU A 54 -2.50 9.09 -5.40
CA LEU A 54 -2.84 8.48 -4.11
C LEU A 54 -4.27 8.84 -3.70
N THR A 55 -4.67 10.08 -3.85
CA THR A 55 -6.03 10.55 -3.54
C THR A 55 -7.08 9.86 -4.42
N GLU A 56 -6.79 9.68 -5.71
CA GLU A 56 -7.66 8.93 -6.62
C GLU A 56 -7.83 7.47 -6.19
N GLU A 57 -6.74 6.78 -5.84
CA GLU A 57 -6.78 5.38 -5.40
C GLU A 57 -7.53 5.23 -4.08
N VAL A 58 -7.36 6.17 -3.15
CA VAL A 58 -8.16 6.21 -1.92
C VAL A 58 -9.65 6.38 -2.23
N GLY A 59 -9.98 7.22 -3.20
CA GLY A 59 -11.36 7.39 -3.68
C GLY A 59 -11.95 6.11 -4.27
N GLU A 60 -11.17 5.36 -5.05
CA GLU A 60 -11.59 4.07 -5.60
C GLU A 60 -11.82 3.03 -4.49
N LEU A 61 -10.94 2.98 -3.50
CA LEU A 61 -11.16 2.14 -2.32
C LEU A 61 -12.43 2.54 -1.58
N ALA A 62 -12.66 3.84 -1.36
CA ALA A 62 -13.85 4.36 -0.70
C ALA A 62 -15.13 3.94 -1.44
N ARG A 63 -15.12 3.96 -2.77
CA ARG A 63 -16.24 3.50 -3.60
C ARG A 63 -16.57 2.03 -3.33
N ILE A 64 -15.56 1.17 -3.30
CA ILE A 64 -15.75 -0.26 -3.04
C ILE A 64 -16.27 -0.48 -1.61
N MET A 65 -15.66 0.17 -0.62
CA MET A 65 -16.06 0.02 0.78
C MET A 65 -17.49 0.49 1.04
N ALA A 66 -17.90 1.61 0.43
CA ALA A 66 -19.26 2.13 0.54
C ALA A 66 -20.31 1.19 -0.06
N ARG A 67 -19.98 0.47 -1.13
CA ARG A 67 -20.86 -0.47 -1.80
C ARG A 67 -20.88 -1.84 -1.14
N LYS A 68 -19.75 -2.31 -0.64
CA LYS A 68 -19.65 -3.64 -0.04
C LYS A 68 -20.15 -3.67 1.40
N TYR A 69 -19.91 -2.61 2.14
CA TYR A 69 -20.21 -2.54 3.58
C TYR A 69 -21.13 -1.38 3.97
N GLY A 70 -21.51 -0.53 3.04
CA GLY A 70 -22.39 0.61 3.26
C GLY A 70 -23.75 0.43 2.59
N ASP A 71 -24.40 1.56 2.30
CA ASP A 71 -25.78 1.61 1.80
C ASP A 71 -25.88 1.69 0.27
N GLN A 72 -24.76 1.75 -0.41
CA GLN A 72 -24.72 1.76 -1.89
C GLN A 72 -24.49 0.37 -2.44
N SER A 73 -24.89 0.15 -3.69
CA SER A 73 -24.77 -1.12 -4.40
C SER A 73 -23.85 -1.02 -5.59
N PHE A 74 -23.18 -2.13 -5.91
CA PHE A 74 -22.42 -2.25 -7.14
C PHE A 74 -23.32 -2.30 -8.37
N LYS A 75 -22.85 -1.73 -9.47
CA LYS A 75 -23.44 -1.95 -10.79
C LYS A 75 -22.96 -3.29 -11.35
N PRO A 76 -23.72 -3.93 -12.24
CA PRO A 76 -23.25 -5.17 -12.89
C PRO A 76 -21.89 -4.95 -13.58
N GLY A 77 -20.96 -5.89 -13.34
CA GLY A 77 -19.63 -5.87 -13.95
C GLY A 77 -18.59 -5.01 -13.25
N GLU A 78 -18.93 -4.30 -12.18
CA GLU A 78 -17.95 -3.56 -11.38
C GLU A 78 -17.09 -4.50 -10.53
N ALA A 79 -15.81 -4.13 -10.34
CA ALA A 79 -14.94 -4.80 -9.38
C ALA A 79 -15.45 -4.60 -7.95
N THR A 80 -15.43 -5.68 -7.16
CA THR A 80 -16.00 -5.72 -5.80
C THR A 80 -14.98 -5.95 -4.69
N ASP A 81 -13.73 -6.30 -5.06
CA ASP A 81 -12.68 -6.63 -4.09
C ASP A 81 -11.80 -5.41 -3.78
N PRO A 82 -11.57 -5.13 -2.50
CA PRO A 82 -10.76 -4.00 -2.09
C PRO A 82 -9.24 -4.23 -2.15
N ASP A 83 -8.79 -5.47 -2.30
CA ASP A 83 -7.37 -5.84 -2.21
C ASP A 83 -6.52 -5.14 -3.28
N ASP A 84 -7.01 -5.08 -4.50
CA ASP A 84 -6.27 -4.43 -5.60
C ASP A 84 -6.14 -2.92 -5.37
N GLU A 85 -7.21 -2.29 -4.90
CA GLU A 85 -7.19 -0.86 -4.56
C GLU A 85 -6.29 -0.56 -3.34
N MET A 86 -6.27 -1.44 -2.35
CA MET A 86 -5.34 -1.32 -1.22
C MET A 86 -3.90 -1.49 -1.68
N ALA A 87 -3.64 -2.41 -2.61
CA ALA A 87 -2.32 -2.59 -3.21
C ALA A 87 -1.90 -1.36 -4.02
N ASP A 88 -2.81 -0.75 -4.78
CA ASP A 88 -2.54 0.48 -5.53
C ASP A 88 -2.19 1.65 -4.61
N ILE A 89 -2.91 1.79 -3.49
CA ILE A 89 -2.62 2.80 -2.46
C ILE A 89 -1.21 2.57 -1.89
N LEU A 90 -0.90 1.33 -1.51
CA LEU A 90 0.41 0.99 -0.98
C LEU A 90 1.52 1.27 -2.00
N TRP A 91 1.30 0.93 -3.26
CA TRP A 91 2.23 1.19 -4.35
C TRP A 91 2.58 2.68 -4.45
N VAL A 92 1.59 3.54 -4.51
CA VAL A 92 1.81 4.99 -4.63
C VAL A 92 2.47 5.55 -3.38
N LEU A 93 2.10 5.06 -2.20
CA LEU A 93 2.74 5.45 -0.94
C LEU A 93 4.22 5.06 -0.92
N LEU A 94 4.56 3.87 -1.42
CA LEU A 94 5.94 3.43 -1.57
C LEU A 94 6.72 4.31 -2.56
N CYS A 95 6.09 4.71 -3.67
CA CYS A 95 6.68 5.68 -4.61
C CYS A 95 7.00 7.00 -3.90
N LEU A 96 6.04 7.56 -3.16
CA LEU A 96 6.22 8.83 -2.43
C LEU A 96 7.32 8.70 -1.37
N ALA A 97 7.37 7.59 -0.64
CA ALA A 97 8.43 7.36 0.34
C ALA A 97 9.81 7.35 -0.33
N ASN A 98 9.95 6.65 -1.45
CA ASN A 98 11.21 6.61 -2.20
C ASN A 98 11.61 7.99 -2.70
N GLN A 99 10.67 8.76 -3.26
CA GLN A 99 10.94 10.09 -3.80
C GLN A 99 11.35 11.11 -2.74
N THR A 100 10.86 10.95 -1.53
CA THR A 100 11.09 11.90 -0.43
C THR A 100 12.16 11.43 0.56
N GLY A 101 12.78 10.28 0.30
CA GLY A 101 13.83 9.73 1.17
C GLY A 101 13.32 9.19 2.51
N VAL A 102 12.04 8.81 2.57
CA VAL A 102 11.45 8.25 3.79
C VAL A 102 11.67 6.75 3.85
N ASP A 103 12.27 6.26 4.95
CA ASP A 103 12.31 4.84 5.30
C ASP A 103 11.03 4.50 6.08
N LEU A 104 10.12 3.78 5.44
CA LEU A 104 8.82 3.45 6.04
C LEU A 104 8.94 2.49 7.22
N THR A 105 9.95 1.64 7.26
CA THR A 105 10.21 0.77 8.41
C THR A 105 10.46 1.60 9.67
N GLU A 106 11.38 2.55 9.59
CA GLU A 106 11.67 3.44 10.72
C GLU A 106 10.50 4.38 11.04
N ALA A 107 9.86 4.91 10.00
CA ALA A 107 8.70 5.79 10.19
C ALA A 107 7.56 5.07 10.91
N LEU A 108 7.29 3.81 10.54
CA LEU A 108 6.25 3.01 11.18
C LEU A 108 6.61 2.68 12.63
N HIS A 109 7.85 2.31 12.92
CA HIS A 109 8.31 2.08 14.29
C HIS A 109 8.10 3.32 15.17
N ARG A 110 8.54 4.50 14.71
CA ARG A 110 8.31 5.76 15.44
C ARG A 110 6.82 6.08 15.63
N ASN A 111 6.03 5.80 14.61
CA ASN A 111 4.59 6.05 14.66
C ASN A 111 3.88 5.14 15.67
N ILE A 112 4.24 3.87 15.73
CA ILE A 112 3.70 2.91 16.70
C ILE A 112 4.10 3.32 18.11
N GLU A 113 5.35 3.67 18.34
CA GLU A 113 5.84 4.14 19.63
C GLU A 113 5.09 5.40 20.09
N LYS A 114 4.95 6.39 19.19
CA LYS A 114 4.20 7.61 19.46
C LYS A 114 2.74 7.33 19.83
N LYS A 115 2.08 6.45 19.11
CA LYS A 115 0.69 6.05 19.39
C LYS A 115 0.58 5.32 20.73
N THR A 116 1.52 4.45 21.04
CA THR A 116 1.56 3.70 22.30
C THR A 116 1.74 4.65 23.48
N GLN A 117 2.65 5.61 23.38
CA GLN A 117 2.87 6.61 24.44
C GLN A 117 1.65 7.51 24.63
N ARG A 118 1.01 7.95 23.55
CA ARG A 118 -0.12 8.87 23.62
C ARG A 118 -1.42 8.20 24.02
N ASP A 119 -1.73 7.04 23.43
CA ASP A 119 -3.06 6.43 23.47
C ASP A 119 -3.09 5.06 24.15
N GLY A 120 -1.94 4.47 24.53
CA GLY A 120 -1.87 3.10 25.05
C GLY A 120 -2.75 2.86 26.28
N GLN A 121 -2.84 3.82 27.20
CA GLN A 121 -3.72 3.73 28.35
C GLN A 121 -5.11 4.30 28.08
N ARG A 122 -5.19 5.33 27.23
CA ARG A 122 -6.43 6.02 26.91
C ARG A 122 -7.52 5.10 26.37
N HIS A 123 -7.17 4.21 25.46
CA HIS A 123 -8.12 3.25 24.88
C HIS A 123 -8.49 2.16 25.87
N LEU A 124 -7.54 1.69 26.67
CA LEU A 124 -7.81 0.72 27.73
C LEU A 124 -8.79 1.25 28.77
N ASP A 125 -8.75 2.54 29.05
CA ASP A 125 -9.61 3.21 30.03
C ASP A 125 -10.97 3.65 29.44
N ASN A 126 -11.15 3.53 28.12
CA ASN A 126 -12.38 3.96 27.45
C ASN A 126 -13.47 2.88 27.55
N PRO A 127 -14.55 3.11 28.32
CA PRO A 127 -15.60 2.10 28.48
C PRO A 127 -16.34 1.78 27.18
N LYS A 128 -16.37 2.68 26.21
CA LYS A 128 -16.98 2.46 24.88
C LYS A 128 -16.26 1.38 24.07
N LEU A 129 -14.96 1.17 24.31
CA LEU A 129 -14.15 0.19 23.60
C LEU A 129 -14.15 -1.19 24.30
N LYS A 130 -14.65 -1.30 25.53
CA LYS A 130 -14.67 -2.52 26.33
C LYS A 130 -15.87 -3.43 26.03
N GLY A 131 -16.94 -2.89 25.45
CA GLY A 131 -18.08 -3.66 24.97
C GLY A 131 -17.82 -4.06 23.52
N GLY A 132 -17.34 -5.28 23.27
CA GLY A 132 -17.01 -5.76 21.94
C GLY A 132 -18.09 -5.52 20.88
N LEU A 133 -17.67 -5.55 19.63
CA LEU A 133 -18.59 -5.54 18.48
C LEU A 133 -19.50 -6.76 18.48
#